data_206ae573bddabbc4ac5349341432e26d
#
_entry.id   206ae573bddabbc4ac5349341432e26d
#
_cell.length_a   1.000
_cell.length_b   1.000
_cell.length_c   1.000
_cell.angle_alpha   90.00
_cell.angle_beta   90.00
_cell.angle_gamma   90.00
#
_symmetry.space_group_name_H-M   'P 1'
#
loop_
_entity.id
_entity.type
_entity.pdbx_description
1 polymer ?
#
loop_
_entity_poly.entity_id
_entity_poly.type
_entity_poly.pdbx_seq_one_letter_code
_entity_poly.pdbx_strand_id
1 'polypeptide(L)'
;MNASRRNFLIGTSAIAGSTLVVPFSALAAQTAHKKATKKKEEAAEDVSTNEDLMREHGVLNRVLLIYDETIRRIQANEKFDPAVVTKSAGIIKSFIEDYHEKLEEDHIFPRFEQSGKLVELTVNLRAQHAMGRRVTERVIAIANSGDTETLRTLLAAFNRMYRPHEAREDTVLFPALHKVVSKHEYDAMGEEFERIERKTFGGDGFDMAVDKVTELEKQFGIYDIAQFTPELPPAK
;
A
#
# COMPACT_ATOMS: atom_id res chain seq x y z
N MET A 1 17.40 2.38 -15.90
CA MET A 1 16.11 2.75 -16.51
C MET A 1 15.15 2.90 -15.35
N ASN A 2 14.76 4.13 -15.05
CA ASN A 2 13.97 4.47 -13.87
C ASN A 2 12.49 4.18 -14.16
N ALA A 3 11.97 3.06 -13.67
CA ALA A 3 10.54 2.88 -13.54
C ALA A 3 10.14 3.46 -12.19
N SER A 4 9.70 4.71 -12.18
CA SER A 4 9.05 5.32 -11.04
C SER A 4 7.62 4.82 -10.97
N ARG A 5 7.00 4.80 -9.77
CA ARG A 5 5.57 4.55 -9.53
C ARG A 5 4.63 5.30 -10.47
N ARG A 6 5.14 6.36 -11.09
CA ARG A 6 4.47 7.22 -12.07
C ARG A 6 4.14 6.53 -13.40
N ASN A 7 4.65 5.32 -13.65
CA ASN A 7 4.52 4.62 -14.94
C ASN A 7 3.49 3.48 -14.97
N PHE A 8 2.67 3.33 -13.93
CA PHE A 8 1.71 2.25 -13.85
C PHE A 8 0.37 2.63 -14.48
N LEU A 9 0.23 2.47 -15.74
CA LEU A 9 -1.01 2.14 -16.49
C LEU A 9 -0.70 2.06 -17.99
N ILE A 10 -0.72 0.88 -18.56
CA ILE A 10 -1.29 0.52 -19.87
C ILE A 10 -0.73 -0.84 -20.28
N GLY A 11 -1.48 -1.87 -19.95
CA GLY A 11 -1.43 -3.14 -20.66
C GLY A 11 -2.78 -3.37 -21.31
N THR A 12 -2.94 -3.10 -22.56
CA THR A 12 -4.09 -3.57 -23.34
C THR A 12 -3.64 -4.19 -24.65
N SER A 13 -4.06 -5.42 -24.80
CA SER A 13 -3.85 -6.37 -25.87
C SER A 13 -4.16 -5.84 -27.26
N ALA A 14 -3.28 -6.17 -28.22
CA ALA A 14 -3.54 -6.01 -29.66
C ALA A 14 -3.98 -7.33 -30.25
N ILE A 15 -5.09 -7.31 -30.98
CA ILE A 15 -5.52 -8.38 -31.88
C ILE A 15 -5.11 -8.03 -33.30
N ALA A 16 -4.55 -8.99 -33.98
CA ALA A 16 -3.99 -8.89 -35.32
C ALA A 16 -5.06 -8.89 -36.41
N GLY A 17 -4.76 -8.23 -37.51
CA GLY A 17 -5.46 -8.39 -38.79
C GLY A 17 -4.61 -7.85 -39.93
N SER A 18 -4.25 -8.71 -40.86
CA SER A 18 -3.36 -8.54 -42.02
C SER A 18 -4.01 -7.72 -43.16
N THR A 19 -3.25 -6.96 -43.93
CA THR A 19 -2.81 -7.14 -45.31
C THR A 19 -2.36 -5.85 -45.98
N LEU A 20 -1.14 -5.90 -46.51
CA LEU A 20 -0.52 -5.31 -47.71
C LEU A 20 -1.11 -4.03 -48.38
N VAL A 21 -0.27 -3.01 -48.58
CA VAL A 21 0.34 -2.52 -49.82
C VAL A 21 1.14 -1.22 -49.57
N VAL A 22 2.39 -1.18 -50.00
CA VAL A 22 3.30 0.01 -50.01
C VAL A 22 3.06 0.82 -51.29
N PRO A 23 3.24 2.18 -51.34
CA PRO A 23 4.56 2.78 -51.38
C PRO A 23 4.78 4.21 -50.81
N PHE A 24 6.03 4.47 -50.47
CA PHE A 24 6.78 5.72 -50.57
C PHE A 24 6.20 7.01 -49.96
N SER A 25 6.58 7.25 -48.65
CA SER A 25 6.90 8.56 -48.06
C SER A 25 7.46 8.38 -46.65
N ALA A 26 8.66 7.80 -46.55
CA ALA A 26 9.16 7.21 -45.29
C ALA A 26 10.05 8.14 -44.45
N LEU A 27 10.14 9.46 -44.71
CA LEU A 27 11.07 10.28 -43.93
C LEU A 27 10.41 11.34 -43.02
N ALA A 28 9.15 11.72 -43.26
CA ALA A 28 8.43 12.69 -42.42
C ALA A 28 7.66 12.04 -41.27
N ALA A 29 7.36 10.72 -41.33
CA ALA A 29 6.58 10.02 -40.32
C ALA A 29 7.41 9.63 -39.10
N GLN A 30 8.72 9.43 -39.20
CA GLN A 30 9.56 9.00 -38.08
C GLN A 30 9.84 10.11 -37.05
N THR A 31 9.85 11.38 -37.45
CA THR A 31 10.02 12.51 -36.54
C THR A 31 8.76 12.85 -35.77
N ALA A 32 7.58 12.67 -36.40
CA ALA A 32 6.29 12.88 -35.75
C ALA A 32 5.98 11.76 -34.71
N HIS A 33 6.34 10.53 -35.02
CA HIS A 33 6.13 9.40 -34.09
C HIS A 33 7.03 9.47 -32.85
N LYS A 34 8.30 9.92 -33.01
CA LYS A 34 9.21 10.13 -31.88
C LYS A 34 8.78 11.29 -30.96
N LYS A 35 8.13 12.31 -31.51
CA LYS A 35 7.58 13.44 -30.74
C LYS A 35 6.27 13.08 -30.03
N ALA A 36 5.45 12.22 -30.62
CA ALA A 36 4.18 11.76 -30.04
C ALA A 36 4.40 10.73 -28.92
N THR A 37 5.38 9.82 -29.08
CA THR A 37 5.75 8.87 -28.02
C THR A 37 6.40 9.58 -26.83
N LYS A 38 7.29 10.57 -27.08
CA LYS A 38 7.89 11.35 -25.99
C LYS A 38 6.87 12.20 -25.22
N LYS A 39 5.84 12.73 -25.90
CA LYS A 39 4.75 13.48 -25.27
C LYS A 39 3.73 12.60 -24.54
N LYS A 40 3.70 11.30 -24.83
CA LYS A 40 2.85 10.33 -24.15
C LYS A 40 3.52 9.72 -22.89
N GLU A 41 4.85 9.72 -22.85
CA GLU A 41 5.64 9.35 -21.67
C GLU A 41 5.69 10.49 -20.62
N GLU A 42 5.46 11.75 -21.01
CA GLU A 42 5.44 12.90 -20.09
C GLU A 42 4.08 13.14 -19.41
N ALA A 43 3.07 12.32 -19.67
CA ALA A 43 1.73 12.43 -19.10
C ALA A 43 1.36 11.22 -18.22
N ALA A 44 2.31 10.58 -17.56
CA ALA A 44 2.02 9.82 -16.37
C ALA A 44 1.68 10.86 -15.28
N GLU A 45 0.44 10.90 -14.80
CA GLU A 45 0.06 11.77 -13.70
C GLU A 45 0.98 11.48 -12.52
N ASP A 46 1.69 12.47 -12.04
CA ASP A 46 2.52 12.37 -10.84
C ASP A 46 1.59 12.06 -9.66
N VAL A 47 1.76 10.89 -9.05
CA VAL A 47 1.03 10.51 -7.85
C VAL A 47 1.38 11.51 -6.76
N SER A 48 0.38 12.13 -6.14
CA SER A 48 0.62 13.11 -5.09
C SER A 48 1.14 12.45 -3.81
N THR A 49 1.85 13.19 -2.97
CA THR A 49 2.37 12.70 -1.68
C THR A 49 1.30 12.01 -0.84
N ASN A 50 0.09 12.60 -0.76
CA ASN A 50 -1.01 12.00 -0.01
C ASN A 50 -1.53 10.73 -0.67
N GLU A 51 -1.70 10.73 -1.98
CA GLU A 51 -2.18 9.56 -2.70
C GLU A 51 -1.23 8.38 -2.58
N ASP A 52 0.06 8.66 -2.57
CA ASP A 52 1.09 7.65 -2.39
C ASP A 52 0.98 6.95 -1.03
N LEU A 53 0.87 7.72 0.05
CA LEU A 53 0.64 7.19 1.40
C LEU A 53 -0.67 6.40 1.50
N MET A 54 -1.77 6.89 0.88
CA MET A 54 -3.04 6.18 0.85
C MET A 54 -2.96 4.85 0.08
N ARG A 55 -2.16 4.78 -0.99
CA ARG A 55 -1.90 3.52 -1.71
C ARG A 55 -1.15 2.52 -0.85
N GLU A 56 -0.22 2.99 -0.02
CA GLU A 56 0.52 2.18 0.94
C GLU A 56 -0.40 1.63 2.04
N HIS A 57 -1.39 2.40 2.51
CA HIS A 57 -2.49 1.91 3.34
C HIS A 57 -3.29 0.78 2.66
N GLY A 58 -3.42 0.82 1.33
CA GLY A 58 -4.00 -0.28 0.56
C GLY A 58 -3.27 -1.62 0.78
N VAL A 59 -1.93 -1.61 0.89
CA VAL A 59 -1.14 -2.82 1.21
C VAL A 59 -1.42 -3.27 2.63
N LEU A 60 -1.43 -2.36 3.60
CA LEU A 60 -1.78 -2.66 4.99
C LEU A 60 -3.16 -3.30 5.08
N ASN A 61 -4.18 -2.69 4.46
CA ASN A 61 -5.54 -3.24 4.44
C ASN A 61 -5.62 -4.68 3.90
N ARG A 62 -4.83 -5.01 2.88
CA ARG A 62 -4.73 -6.38 2.36
C ARG A 62 -4.11 -7.34 3.39
N VAL A 63 -3.14 -6.91 4.18
CA VAL A 63 -2.63 -7.72 5.29
C VAL A 63 -3.69 -7.87 6.37
N LEU A 64 -4.47 -6.82 6.69
CA LEU A 64 -5.58 -6.92 7.65
C LEU A 64 -6.63 -7.95 7.21
N LEU A 65 -6.86 -8.13 5.89
CA LEU A 65 -7.74 -9.21 5.39
C LEU A 65 -7.15 -10.61 5.66
N ILE A 66 -5.84 -10.79 5.51
CA ILE A 66 -5.18 -12.06 5.87
C ILE A 66 -5.33 -12.33 7.37
N TYR A 67 -5.21 -11.29 8.20
CA TYR A 67 -5.40 -11.41 9.65
C TYR A 67 -6.85 -11.76 10.02
N ASP A 68 -7.85 -11.13 9.36
CA ASP A 68 -9.26 -11.48 9.55
C ASP A 68 -9.55 -12.93 9.17
N GLU A 69 -9.03 -13.39 8.05
CA GLU A 69 -9.20 -14.77 7.61
C GLU A 69 -8.49 -15.76 8.56
N THR A 70 -7.34 -15.40 9.09
CA THR A 70 -6.67 -16.20 10.12
C THR A 70 -7.54 -16.32 11.38
N ILE A 71 -8.08 -15.19 11.85
CA ILE A 71 -9.00 -15.15 13.00
C ILE A 71 -10.22 -16.05 12.75
N ARG A 72 -10.85 -15.92 11.56
CA ARG A 72 -12.01 -16.74 11.17
C ARG A 72 -11.67 -18.24 11.20
N ARG A 73 -10.52 -18.64 10.64
CA ARG A 73 -10.10 -20.06 10.62
C ARG A 73 -9.86 -20.59 12.02
N ILE A 74 -9.19 -19.83 12.87
CA ILE A 74 -8.98 -20.24 14.28
C ILE A 74 -10.33 -20.46 14.98
N GLN A 75 -11.28 -19.52 14.83
CA GLN A 75 -12.61 -19.61 15.42
C GLN A 75 -13.43 -20.80 14.90
N ALA A 76 -13.25 -21.15 13.63
CA ALA A 76 -13.91 -22.30 13.00
C ALA A 76 -13.17 -23.63 13.20
N ASN A 77 -12.03 -23.64 13.91
CA ASN A 77 -11.13 -24.80 14.03
C ASN A 77 -10.64 -25.31 12.67
N GLU A 78 -10.51 -24.43 11.69
CA GLU A 78 -9.96 -24.70 10.37
C GLU A 78 -8.43 -24.57 10.37
N LYS A 79 -7.78 -25.38 9.53
CA LYS A 79 -6.32 -25.30 9.37
C LYS A 79 -5.92 -24.11 8.54
N PHE A 80 -4.79 -23.51 8.87
CA PHE A 80 -4.10 -22.50 8.07
C PHE A 80 -2.59 -22.73 8.12
N ASP A 81 -1.88 -22.13 7.13
CA ASP A 81 -0.42 -22.14 7.12
C ASP A 81 0.11 -20.96 7.96
N PRO A 82 0.75 -21.20 9.12
CA PRO A 82 1.31 -20.14 9.94
C PRO A 82 2.39 -19.31 9.23
N ALA A 83 3.04 -19.86 8.19
CA ALA A 83 4.03 -19.13 7.42
C ALA A 83 3.43 -17.95 6.67
N VAL A 84 2.14 -18.02 6.27
CA VAL A 84 1.43 -16.88 5.66
C VAL A 84 1.33 -15.74 6.67
N VAL A 85 0.95 -16.03 7.92
CA VAL A 85 0.84 -15.01 8.98
C VAL A 85 2.20 -14.38 9.27
N THR A 86 3.24 -15.19 9.40
CA THR A 86 4.62 -14.70 9.67
C THR A 86 5.10 -13.80 8.53
N LYS A 87 4.88 -14.20 7.27
CA LYS A 87 5.27 -13.40 6.10
C LYS A 87 4.46 -12.11 5.99
N SER A 88 3.16 -12.16 6.30
CA SER A 88 2.30 -10.97 6.34
C SER A 88 2.77 -9.97 7.40
N ALA A 89 3.10 -10.45 8.61
CA ALA A 89 3.72 -9.62 9.64
C ALA A 89 5.09 -9.07 9.22
N GLY A 90 5.83 -9.79 8.38
CA GLY A 90 7.06 -9.32 7.76
C GLY A 90 6.85 -8.16 6.79
N ILE A 91 5.74 -8.13 6.03
CA ILE A 91 5.35 -6.97 5.20
C ILE A 91 5.03 -5.79 6.11
N ILE A 92 4.22 -5.99 7.16
CA ILE A 92 3.94 -4.92 8.14
C ILE A 92 5.24 -4.34 8.65
N LYS A 93 6.16 -5.19 9.17
CA LYS A 93 7.41 -4.71 9.73
C LYS A 93 8.24 -3.91 8.73
N SER A 94 8.50 -4.45 7.54
CA SER A 94 9.46 -3.86 6.62
C SER A 94 8.88 -2.73 5.79
N PHE A 95 7.60 -2.79 5.40
CA PHE A 95 7.00 -1.81 4.50
C PHE A 95 6.16 -0.77 5.24
N ILE A 96 5.41 -1.17 6.26
CA ILE A 96 4.60 -0.24 7.04
C ILE A 96 5.44 0.40 8.16
N GLU A 97 5.97 -0.38 9.11
CA GLU A 97 6.61 0.14 10.33
C GLU A 97 7.98 0.77 10.08
N ASP A 98 8.84 0.13 9.27
CA ASP A 98 10.22 0.57 9.04
C ASP A 98 10.33 1.58 7.88
N TYR A 99 9.28 1.78 7.08
CA TYR A 99 9.27 2.73 5.96
C TYR A 99 8.08 3.71 6.04
N HIS A 100 6.84 3.29 5.79
CA HIS A 100 5.66 4.16 5.72
C HIS A 100 5.48 5.02 7.00
N GLU A 101 5.36 4.38 8.16
CA GLU A 101 5.22 5.09 9.44
C GLU A 101 6.42 6.00 9.74
N LYS A 102 7.62 5.67 9.24
CA LYS A 102 8.78 6.54 9.38
C LYS A 102 8.67 7.81 8.54
N LEU A 103 8.09 7.73 7.34
CA LEU A 103 7.80 8.95 6.57
C LEU A 103 6.85 9.88 7.33
N GLU A 104 5.85 9.33 7.98
CA GLU A 104 4.91 10.11 8.78
C GLU A 104 5.55 10.68 10.05
N GLU A 105 6.24 9.84 10.82
CA GLU A 105 6.91 10.23 12.06
C GLU A 105 7.98 11.29 11.86
N ASP A 106 8.73 11.20 10.76
CA ASP A 106 9.90 12.05 10.52
C ASP A 106 9.56 13.29 9.66
N HIS A 107 8.52 13.20 8.81
CA HIS A 107 8.21 14.28 7.86
C HIS A 107 6.83 14.90 8.03
N ILE A 108 5.78 14.15 8.35
CA ILE A 108 4.40 14.65 8.38
C ILE A 108 4.02 15.15 9.77
N PHE A 109 4.11 14.32 10.79
CA PHE A 109 3.69 14.66 12.14
C PHE A 109 4.39 15.92 12.69
N PRO A 110 5.72 16.13 12.49
CA PRO A 110 6.39 17.33 12.95
C PRO A 110 5.79 18.63 12.37
N ARG A 111 5.25 18.64 11.14
CA ARG A 111 4.61 19.80 10.52
C ARG A 111 3.33 20.19 11.26
N PHE A 112 2.53 19.21 11.64
CA PHE A 112 1.33 19.43 12.43
C PHE A 112 1.67 19.89 13.85
N GLU A 113 2.62 19.24 14.48
CA GLU A 113 3.10 19.58 15.84
C GLU A 113 3.62 21.03 15.89
N GLN A 114 4.46 21.45 14.94
CA GLN A 114 4.99 22.81 14.83
C GLN A 114 3.92 23.84 14.52
N SER A 115 2.92 23.49 13.73
CA SER A 115 1.82 24.40 13.39
C SER A 115 0.77 24.52 14.51
N GLY A 116 0.83 23.69 15.54
CA GLY A 116 -0.18 23.59 16.60
C GLY A 116 -1.52 23.00 16.13
N LYS A 117 -1.57 22.39 14.92
CA LYS A 117 -2.79 21.79 14.37
C LYS A 117 -2.73 20.26 14.50
N LEU A 118 -3.86 19.65 14.85
CA LEU A 118 -4.03 18.21 14.99
C LEU A 118 -2.97 17.53 15.90
N VAL A 119 -2.39 18.27 16.84
CA VAL A 119 -1.31 17.77 17.73
C VAL A 119 -1.76 16.56 18.55
N GLU A 120 -2.98 16.58 19.08
CA GLU A 120 -3.52 15.45 19.83
C GLU A 120 -3.65 14.19 18.93
N LEU A 121 -4.03 14.39 17.65
CA LEU A 121 -4.13 13.30 16.69
C LEU A 121 -2.73 12.70 16.43
N THR A 122 -1.72 13.50 16.11
CA THR A 122 -0.37 13.01 15.84
C THR A 122 0.25 12.30 17.05
N VAL A 123 0.01 12.78 18.26
CA VAL A 123 0.44 12.11 19.50
C VAL A 123 -0.18 10.70 19.61
N ASN A 124 -1.49 10.59 19.34
CA ASN A 124 -2.18 9.30 19.38
C ASN A 124 -1.70 8.35 18.28
N LEU A 125 -1.48 8.85 17.04
CA LEU A 125 -0.97 8.06 15.93
C LEU A 125 0.43 7.52 16.25
N ARG A 126 1.36 8.34 16.75
CA ARG A 126 2.69 7.87 17.22
C ARG A 126 2.60 6.78 18.28
N ALA A 127 1.68 6.91 19.24
CA ALA A 127 1.48 5.91 20.29
C ALA A 127 0.96 4.59 19.69
N GLN A 128 0.12 4.66 18.66
CA GLN A 128 -0.38 3.49 17.95
C GLN A 128 0.70 2.82 17.10
N HIS A 129 1.57 3.58 16.40
CA HIS A 129 2.76 3.04 15.75
C HIS A 129 3.66 2.26 16.72
N ALA A 130 3.99 2.89 17.87
CA ALA A 130 4.80 2.22 18.88
C ALA A 130 4.15 0.94 19.42
N MET A 131 2.82 0.90 19.54
CA MET A 131 2.08 -0.30 19.95
C MET A 131 2.03 -1.33 18.82
N GLY A 132 1.82 -0.90 17.57
CA GLY A 132 1.81 -1.73 16.38
C GLY A 132 3.08 -2.57 16.28
N ARG A 133 4.24 -1.92 16.35
CA ARG A 133 5.56 -2.59 16.33
C ARG A 133 5.68 -3.68 17.38
N ARG A 134 5.19 -3.43 18.59
CA ARG A 134 5.18 -4.44 19.68
C ARG A 134 4.25 -5.60 19.40
N VAL A 135 3.08 -5.33 18.80
CA VAL A 135 2.13 -6.40 18.43
C VAL A 135 2.72 -7.23 17.29
N THR A 136 3.28 -6.60 16.26
CA THR A 136 3.93 -7.28 15.12
C THR A 136 5.05 -8.20 15.57
N GLU A 137 5.94 -7.73 16.45
CA GLU A 137 7.01 -8.56 17.01
C GLU A 137 6.45 -9.80 17.73
N ARG A 138 5.37 -9.63 18.50
CA ARG A 138 4.73 -10.76 19.19
C ARG A 138 4.04 -11.72 18.23
N VAL A 139 3.37 -11.21 17.19
CA VAL A 139 2.77 -12.05 16.14
C VAL A 139 3.84 -12.89 15.46
N ILE A 140 4.98 -12.31 15.06
CA ILE A 140 6.09 -13.04 14.45
C ILE A 140 6.61 -14.13 15.39
N ALA A 141 6.77 -13.82 16.68
CA ALA A 141 7.31 -14.75 17.67
C ALA A 141 6.40 -15.97 17.91
N ILE A 142 5.07 -15.79 17.83
CA ILE A 142 4.13 -16.87 18.23
C ILE A 142 3.41 -17.53 17.05
N ALA A 143 3.46 -16.99 15.84
CA ALA A 143 2.70 -17.50 14.70
C ALA A 143 2.90 -19.01 14.46
N ASN A 144 4.09 -19.52 14.73
CA ASN A 144 4.43 -20.96 14.58
C ASN A 144 4.44 -21.75 15.90
N SER A 145 4.02 -21.16 17.03
CA SER A 145 4.10 -21.80 18.37
C SER A 145 2.99 -22.81 18.64
N GLY A 146 1.89 -22.75 17.88
CA GLY A 146 0.66 -23.49 18.15
C GLY A 146 -0.29 -22.79 19.14
N ASP A 147 0.11 -21.66 19.74
CA ASP A 147 -0.77 -20.85 20.61
C ASP A 147 -1.70 -19.99 19.75
N THR A 148 -2.68 -20.63 19.14
CA THR A 148 -3.62 -19.99 18.21
C THR A 148 -4.54 -18.97 18.91
N GLU A 149 -4.85 -19.15 20.20
CA GLU A 149 -5.74 -18.22 20.91
C GLU A 149 -5.04 -16.90 21.22
N THR A 150 -3.79 -16.92 21.65
CA THR A 150 -2.98 -15.70 21.80
C THR A 150 -2.76 -15.04 20.44
N LEU A 151 -2.48 -15.81 19.39
CA LEU A 151 -2.34 -15.29 18.03
C LEU A 151 -3.62 -14.57 17.59
N ARG A 152 -4.78 -15.22 17.70
CA ARG A 152 -6.10 -14.62 17.38
C ARG A 152 -6.32 -13.29 18.10
N THR A 153 -6.00 -13.24 19.39
CA THR A 153 -6.17 -12.04 20.21
C THR A 153 -5.28 -10.89 19.72
N LEU A 154 -4.02 -11.18 19.38
CA LEU A 154 -3.09 -10.18 18.85
C LEU A 154 -3.51 -9.65 17.47
N LEU A 155 -3.91 -10.54 16.56
CA LEU A 155 -4.39 -10.15 15.23
C LEU A 155 -5.66 -9.29 15.31
N ALA A 156 -6.60 -9.67 16.18
CA ALA A 156 -7.82 -8.90 16.40
C ALA A 156 -7.52 -7.51 16.99
N ALA A 157 -6.59 -7.41 17.94
CA ALA A 157 -6.17 -6.15 18.53
C ALA A 157 -5.49 -5.24 17.49
N PHE A 158 -4.62 -5.81 16.63
CA PHE A 158 -3.96 -5.12 15.53
C PHE A 158 -4.99 -4.54 14.56
N ASN A 159 -5.89 -5.36 14.01
CA ASN A 159 -6.93 -4.93 13.07
C ASN A 159 -7.85 -3.86 13.68
N ARG A 160 -8.23 -4.03 14.95
CA ARG A 160 -9.06 -3.04 15.66
C ARG A 160 -8.38 -1.68 15.82
N MET A 161 -7.06 -1.65 15.97
CA MET A 161 -6.29 -0.41 16.11
C MET A 161 -6.05 0.25 14.75
N TYR A 162 -5.57 -0.50 13.76
CA TYR A 162 -5.15 0.11 12.49
C TYR A 162 -6.31 0.58 11.60
N ARG A 163 -7.44 -0.09 11.55
CA ARG A 163 -8.58 0.39 10.74
C ARG A 163 -9.03 1.82 11.04
N PRO A 164 -9.30 2.23 12.30
CA PRO A 164 -9.61 3.63 12.59
C PRO A 164 -8.39 4.55 12.48
N HIS A 165 -7.17 4.06 12.60
CA HIS A 165 -5.92 4.77 12.44
C HIS A 165 -5.78 5.27 11.00
N GLU A 166 -5.68 4.36 10.02
CA GLU A 166 -5.62 4.66 8.60
C GLU A 166 -6.78 5.55 8.14
N ALA A 167 -8.01 5.21 8.55
CA ALA A 167 -9.18 6.01 8.19
C ALA A 167 -9.08 7.45 8.71
N ARG A 168 -8.36 7.70 9.80
CA ARG A 168 -8.17 9.03 10.35
C ARG A 168 -7.07 9.80 9.63
N GLU A 169 -6.04 9.11 9.19
CA GLU A 169 -4.99 9.69 8.35
C GLU A 169 -5.52 10.03 6.98
N ASP A 170 -6.20 9.12 6.31
CA ASP A 170 -6.75 9.31 4.97
C ASP A 170 -7.80 10.43 4.90
N THR A 171 -8.61 10.59 5.94
CA THR A 171 -9.76 11.51 5.91
C THR A 171 -9.55 12.81 6.68
N VAL A 172 -8.54 12.89 7.54
CA VAL A 172 -8.32 14.07 8.40
C VAL A 172 -6.88 14.59 8.26
N LEU A 173 -5.87 13.73 8.50
CA LEU A 173 -4.48 14.18 8.57
C LEU A 173 -3.95 14.56 7.19
N PHE A 174 -3.97 13.65 6.23
CA PHE A 174 -3.42 13.87 4.89
C PHE A 174 -4.13 15.01 4.14
N PRO A 175 -5.48 15.11 4.14
CA PRO A 175 -6.15 16.26 3.55
C PRO A 175 -5.80 17.59 4.21
N ALA A 176 -5.42 17.58 5.49
CA ALA A 176 -5.03 18.79 6.20
C ALA A 176 -3.57 19.21 5.94
N LEU A 177 -2.73 18.36 5.35
CA LEU A 177 -1.31 18.62 5.13
C LEU A 177 -1.07 19.91 4.30
N HIS A 178 -1.86 20.13 3.25
CA HIS A 178 -1.81 21.37 2.45
C HIS A 178 -2.11 22.66 3.22
N LYS A 179 -2.64 22.56 4.45
CA LYS A 179 -2.92 23.72 5.32
C LYS A 179 -1.76 24.04 6.27
N VAL A 180 -0.75 23.18 6.31
CA VAL A 180 0.41 23.31 7.22
C VAL A 180 1.74 23.37 6.50
N VAL A 181 1.78 23.01 5.20
CA VAL A 181 2.95 23.14 4.34
C VAL A 181 2.63 23.95 3.08
N SER A 182 3.65 24.59 2.49
CA SER A 182 3.52 25.24 1.19
C SER A 182 3.46 24.21 0.07
N LYS A 183 2.96 24.62 -1.13
CA LYS A 183 2.96 23.72 -2.29
C LYS A 183 4.36 23.21 -2.63
N HIS A 184 5.38 24.08 -2.60
CA HIS A 184 6.76 23.70 -2.88
C HIS A 184 7.28 22.67 -1.87
N GLU A 185 6.97 22.84 -0.59
CA GLU A 185 7.37 21.89 0.46
C GLU A 185 6.64 20.54 0.31
N TYR A 186 5.36 20.58 -0.08
CA TYR A 186 4.58 19.38 -0.35
C TYR A 186 5.16 18.57 -1.52
N ASP A 187 5.46 19.24 -2.64
CA ASP A 187 6.06 18.61 -3.81
C ASP A 187 7.45 18.02 -3.48
N ALA A 188 8.29 18.79 -2.77
CA ALA A 188 9.63 18.33 -2.34
C ALA A 188 9.56 17.14 -1.37
N MET A 189 8.51 17.05 -0.57
CA MET A 189 8.27 15.92 0.33
C MET A 189 7.98 14.64 -0.46
N GLY A 190 7.19 14.70 -1.53
CA GLY A 190 6.95 13.56 -2.41
C GLY A 190 8.23 13.05 -3.07
N GLU A 191 9.08 13.97 -3.59
CA GLU A 191 10.38 13.59 -4.16
C GLU A 191 11.30 12.94 -3.14
N GLU A 192 11.29 13.41 -1.90
CA GLU A 192 12.07 12.83 -0.80
C GLU A 192 11.56 11.44 -0.43
N PHE A 193 10.23 11.23 -0.37
CA PHE A 193 9.65 9.91 -0.07
C PHE A 193 10.04 8.87 -1.11
N GLU A 194 9.94 9.21 -2.41
CA GLU A 194 10.42 8.34 -3.47
C GLU A 194 11.94 8.03 -3.35
N ARG A 195 12.74 9.03 -2.95
CA ARG A 195 14.17 8.85 -2.75
C ARG A 195 14.46 7.89 -1.59
N ILE A 196 13.73 8.03 -0.47
CA ILE A 196 13.84 7.16 0.69
C ILE A 196 13.43 5.74 0.31
N GLU A 197 12.33 5.58 -0.41
CA GLU A 197 11.83 4.30 -0.87
C GLU A 197 12.86 3.56 -1.73
N ARG A 198 13.35 4.21 -2.78
CA ARG A 198 14.40 3.62 -3.65
C ARG A 198 15.66 3.24 -2.88
N LYS A 199 16.04 4.04 -1.87
CA LYS A 199 17.18 3.72 -1.02
C LYS A 199 16.91 2.51 -0.13
N THR A 200 15.70 2.38 0.40
CA THR A 200 15.31 1.33 1.34
C THR A 200 15.12 -0.02 0.64
N PHE A 201 14.47 -0.02 -0.52
CA PHE A 201 14.08 -1.26 -1.21
C PHE A 201 14.91 -1.57 -2.46
N GLY A 202 15.75 -0.64 -2.91
CA GLY A 202 16.54 -0.81 -4.14
C GLY A 202 15.73 -0.65 -5.43
N GLY A 203 14.45 -0.28 -5.33
CA GLY A 203 13.50 -0.11 -6.42
C GLY A 203 12.18 0.47 -5.93
N ASP A 204 11.09 0.15 -6.62
CA ASP A 204 9.73 0.50 -6.24
C ASP A 204 9.26 -0.43 -5.10
N GLY A 205 9.27 0.08 -3.88
CA GLY A 205 8.92 -0.67 -2.68
C GLY A 205 7.43 -1.00 -2.61
N PHE A 206 6.57 -0.09 -3.11
CA PHE A 206 5.14 -0.30 -3.19
C PHE A 206 4.80 -1.48 -4.10
N ASP A 207 5.30 -1.51 -5.34
CA ASP A 207 5.07 -2.62 -6.26
C ASP A 207 5.57 -3.94 -5.67
N MET A 208 6.75 -3.93 -5.03
CA MET A 208 7.30 -5.11 -4.35
C MET A 208 6.43 -5.59 -3.19
N ALA A 209 5.82 -4.69 -2.44
CA ALA A 209 4.91 -5.03 -1.34
C ALA A 209 3.57 -5.56 -1.87
N VAL A 210 3.02 -4.94 -2.93
CA VAL A 210 1.82 -5.41 -3.64
C VAL A 210 2.01 -6.84 -4.17
N ASP A 211 3.14 -7.13 -4.81
CA ASP A 211 3.44 -8.47 -5.31
C ASP A 211 3.49 -9.49 -4.16
N LYS A 212 4.20 -9.17 -3.07
CA LYS A 212 4.31 -10.05 -1.90
C LYS A 212 2.95 -10.34 -1.26
N VAL A 213 2.13 -9.31 -1.01
CA VAL A 213 0.81 -9.51 -0.39
C VAL A 213 -0.13 -10.28 -1.33
N THR A 214 -0.04 -10.04 -2.66
CA THR A 214 -0.79 -10.77 -3.67
C THR A 214 -0.52 -12.28 -3.62
N GLU A 215 0.75 -12.67 -3.53
CA GLU A 215 1.13 -14.08 -3.43
C GLU A 215 0.63 -14.72 -2.10
N LEU A 216 0.64 -13.98 -1.00
CA LEU A 216 0.11 -14.46 0.27
C LEU A 216 -1.42 -14.61 0.24
N GLU A 217 -2.15 -13.67 -0.37
CA GLU A 217 -3.59 -13.79 -0.56
C GLU A 217 -3.97 -14.98 -1.43
N LYS A 218 -3.22 -15.24 -2.53
CA LYS A 218 -3.40 -16.43 -3.38
C LYS A 218 -3.13 -17.72 -2.60
N GLN A 219 -2.02 -17.77 -1.86
CA GLN A 219 -1.68 -18.92 -1.02
C GLN A 219 -2.74 -19.16 0.07
N PHE A 220 -3.33 -18.10 0.57
CA PHE A 220 -4.37 -18.16 1.61
C PHE A 220 -5.77 -18.38 1.05
N GLY A 221 -5.94 -18.29 -0.28
CA GLY A 221 -7.21 -18.50 -0.96
C GLY A 221 -8.20 -17.35 -0.84
N ILE A 222 -7.71 -16.12 -0.59
CA ILE A 222 -8.55 -14.92 -0.42
C ILE A 222 -8.30 -13.84 -1.49
N TYR A 223 -7.58 -14.16 -2.55
CA TYR A 223 -7.27 -13.21 -3.61
C TYR A 223 -8.48 -12.86 -4.49
N ASP A 224 -9.40 -13.79 -4.69
CA ASP A 224 -10.62 -13.54 -5.45
C ASP A 224 -11.63 -12.75 -4.61
N ILE A 225 -11.82 -11.48 -4.94
CA ILE A 225 -12.74 -10.59 -4.22
C ILE A 225 -14.20 -11.00 -4.34
N ALA A 226 -14.59 -11.83 -5.33
CA ALA A 226 -15.95 -12.31 -5.48
C ALA A 226 -16.43 -13.09 -4.25
N GLN A 227 -15.52 -13.78 -3.55
CA GLN A 227 -15.85 -14.53 -2.33
C GLN A 227 -16.34 -13.65 -1.16
N PHE A 228 -16.06 -12.35 -1.18
CA PHE A 228 -16.53 -11.41 -0.17
C PHE A 228 -17.92 -10.82 -0.50
N THR A 229 -18.50 -11.17 -1.66
CA THR A 229 -19.84 -10.74 -2.04
C THR A 229 -20.88 -11.58 -1.28
N PRO A 230 -21.71 -10.98 -0.40
CA PRO A 230 -22.66 -11.74 0.39
C PRO A 230 -23.83 -12.25 -0.47
N GLU A 231 -24.29 -13.48 -0.19
CA GLU A 231 -25.57 -13.95 -0.64
C GLU A 231 -26.66 -13.44 0.31
N LEU A 232 -27.70 -12.79 -0.25
CA LEU A 232 -28.81 -12.35 0.57
C LEU A 232 -29.74 -13.54 0.86
N PRO A 233 -30.25 -13.67 2.10
CA PRO A 233 -31.30 -14.64 2.37
C PRO A 233 -32.54 -14.30 1.53
N PRO A 234 -33.35 -15.31 1.13
CA PRO A 234 -34.57 -15.08 0.36
C PRO A 234 -35.48 -14.13 1.12
N ALA A 235 -36.08 -13.17 0.40
CA ALA A 235 -37.08 -12.27 0.97
C ALA A 235 -38.23 -13.10 1.56
N LYS A 236 -38.61 -12.81 2.80
CA LYS A 236 -39.77 -13.45 3.45
C LYS A 236 -41.06 -12.89 2.87
#